data_f516326323a4ff88c412ba6fbe5d4c86
#
_entry.id   f516326323a4ff88c412ba6fbe5d4c86
#
_cell.length_a   1.000
_cell.length_b   1.000
_cell.length_c   1.000
_cell.angle_alpha   90.00
_cell.angle_beta   90.00
_cell.angle_gamma   90.00
#
_symmetry.space_group_name_H-M   'P 1'
#
loop_
_entity.id
_entity.type
_entity.pdbx_description
1 polymer ?
#
loop_
_entity_poly.entity_id
_entity_poly.type
_entity_poly.pdbx_seq_one_letter_code
_entity_poly.pdbx_strand_id
1 'polypeptide(L)'
;MYQKEKNQITVHKTAADMVRRDEANKKLAFAAGNKIKPVLKQLDTALTGLGDKAVISHRIAFGRNKVTHEKKKSLVARLAGAFINPFTAILFCLAVVSIFTDIVVPILLHAPEDVAPLTIIIIFTMVFISGTLRFVQESRSGNAAEKLLAMITTTCTVTRKNNGKQEIPLEDLVVGDIIHLSAGDMVPADVRVLEAKDLFISQSALTGESDPIEKIPVVCEQEYDSITDYPNIAFMEAMSSAGVQRRSW
;
A
#
# COMPACT_ATOMS: atom_id res chain seq x y z
N MET A 1 8.70 31.06 -4.88
CA MET A 1 8.54 30.65 -3.48
C MET A 1 7.96 29.25 -3.36
N TYR A 2 6.83 28.95 -3.99
CA TYR A 2 6.14 27.64 -3.98
C TYR A 2 6.97 26.43 -4.44
N GLN A 3 7.85 26.59 -5.44
CA GLN A 3 8.72 25.52 -5.95
C GLN A 3 9.82 25.12 -4.94
N LYS A 4 10.29 26.08 -4.13
CA LYS A 4 11.32 25.85 -3.11
C LYS A 4 10.78 25.08 -1.90
N GLU A 5 9.55 25.36 -1.48
CA GLU A 5 8.87 24.61 -0.42
C GLU A 5 8.56 23.17 -0.82
N LYS A 6 8.09 22.95 -2.06
CA LYS A 6 7.80 21.61 -2.59
C LYS A 6 9.06 20.75 -2.65
N ASN A 7 10.21 21.33 -3.06
CA ASN A 7 11.48 20.62 -3.06
C ASN A 7 11.99 20.31 -1.63
N GLN A 8 11.82 21.22 -0.67
CA GLN A 8 12.21 20.96 0.71
C GLN A 8 11.36 19.85 1.34
N ILE A 9 10.04 19.83 1.12
CA ILE A 9 9.14 18.77 1.60
C ILE A 9 9.50 17.42 0.99
N THR A 10 9.85 17.38 -0.29
CA THR A 10 10.28 16.16 -0.98
C THR A 10 11.60 15.64 -0.43
N VAL A 11 12.59 16.50 -0.21
CA VAL A 11 13.91 16.14 0.35
C VAL A 11 13.77 15.64 1.80
N HIS A 12 12.97 16.30 2.64
CA HIS A 12 12.72 15.86 4.01
C HIS A 12 12.01 14.50 4.08
N LYS A 13 11.06 14.25 3.16
CA LYS A 13 10.36 12.96 3.08
C LYS A 13 11.31 11.84 2.67
N THR A 14 12.18 12.09 1.69
CA THR A 14 13.19 11.13 1.24
C THR A 14 14.22 10.82 2.35
N ALA A 15 14.67 11.82 3.11
CA ALA A 15 15.59 11.62 4.23
C ALA A 15 14.94 10.81 5.37
N ALA A 16 13.69 11.08 5.74
CA ALA A 16 12.97 10.32 6.75
C ALA A 16 12.72 8.86 6.32
N ASP A 17 12.45 8.64 5.03
CA ASP A 17 12.27 7.29 4.49
C ASP A 17 13.60 6.51 4.45
N MET A 18 14.73 7.18 4.18
CA MET A 18 16.07 6.58 4.27
C MET A 18 16.40 6.16 5.70
N VAL A 19 16.19 7.03 6.68
CA VAL A 19 16.44 6.71 8.11
C VAL A 19 15.60 5.52 8.56
N ARG A 20 14.33 5.45 8.16
CA ARG A 20 13.45 4.31 8.48
C ARG A 20 13.94 3.01 7.85
N ARG A 21 14.44 3.05 6.61
CA ARG A 21 15.03 1.88 5.94
C ARG A 21 16.28 1.39 6.65
N ASP A 22 17.16 2.31 7.04
CA ASP A 22 18.38 1.96 7.79
C ASP A 22 18.07 1.33 9.14
N GLU A 23 17.08 1.84 9.87
CA GLU A 23 16.63 1.25 11.12
C GLU A 23 16.02 -0.14 10.91
N ALA A 24 15.20 -0.34 9.85
CA ALA A 24 14.64 -1.63 9.50
C ALA A 24 15.76 -2.63 9.14
N ASN A 25 16.71 -2.23 8.31
CA ASN A 25 17.86 -3.06 7.92
C ASN A 25 18.70 -3.47 9.14
N LYS A 26 18.96 -2.56 10.08
CA LYS A 26 19.66 -2.88 11.33
C LYS A 26 18.91 -3.91 12.18
N LYS A 27 17.59 -3.80 12.27
CA LYS A 27 16.75 -4.78 12.98
C LYS A 27 16.79 -6.16 12.31
N LEU A 28 16.71 -6.20 10.99
CA LEU A 28 16.81 -7.43 10.20
C LEU A 28 18.20 -8.08 10.35
N ALA A 29 19.27 -7.30 10.21
CA ALA A 29 20.64 -7.77 10.40
C ALA A 29 20.86 -8.31 11.84
N PHE A 30 20.33 -7.64 12.84
CA PHE A 30 20.33 -8.16 14.21
C PHE A 30 19.58 -9.49 14.34
N ALA A 31 18.38 -9.58 13.74
CA ALA A 31 17.57 -10.80 13.75
C ALA A 31 18.26 -11.95 13.02
N ALA A 32 18.98 -11.67 11.93
CA ALA A 32 19.73 -12.65 11.16
C ALA A 32 20.99 -13.15 11.88
N GLY A 33 21.77 -12.23 12.48
CA GLY A 33 23.07 -12.50 13.08
C GLY A 33 23.02 -13.05 14.51
N ASN A 34 21.84 -13.10 15.14
CA ASN A 34 21.73 -13.56 16.51
C ASN A 34 21.00 -14.90 16.66
N LYS A 35 21.28 -15.57 17.77
CA LYS A 35 20.53 -16.77 18.18
C LYS A 35 19.07 -16.42 18.47
N ILE A 36 18.19 -17.42 18.36
CA ILE A 36 16.75 -17.24 18.54
C ILE A 36 16.38 -16.57 19.89
N LYS A 37 17.02 -16.98 21.01
CA LYS A 37 16.70 -16.44 22.34
C LYS A 37 16.91 -14.92 22.48
N PRO A 38 18.05 -14.31 22.06
CA PRO A 38 18.20 -12.85 22.04
C PRO A 38 17.15 -12.13 21.18
N VAL A 39 16.82 -12.68 20.01
CA VAL A 39 15.83 -12.11 19.08
C VAL A 39 14.44 -12.10 19.73
N LEU A 40 14.00 -13.23 20.30
CA LEU A 40 12.73 -13.31 21.02
C LEU A 40 12.67 -12.34 22.21
N LYS A 41 13.79 -12.17 22.94
CA LYS A 41 13.87 -11.23 24.06
C LYS A 41 13.76 -9.78 23.61
N GLN A 42 14.40 -9.42 22.48
CA GLN A 42 14.30 -8.06 21.93
C GLN A 42 12.88 -7.71 21.50
N LEU A 43 12.11 -8.70 21.08
CA LEU A 43 10.74 -8.53 20.61
C LEU A 43 9.69 -8.77 21.68
N ASP A 44 10.13 -8.92 22.93
CA ASP A 44 9.27 -9.21 24.09
C ASP A 44 8.28 -10.35 23.83
N THR A 45 8.80 -11.43 23.20
CA THR A 45 8.00 -12.61 22.80
C THR A 45 8.67 -13.92 23.23
N ALA A 46 7.95 -15.01 23.07
CA ALA A 46 8.41 -16.36 23.37
C ALA A 46 7.95 -17.34 22.29
N LEU A 47 8.56 -18.54 22.25
CA LEU A 47 8.14 -19.61 21.32
C LEU A 47 6.69 -20.06 21.52
N THR A 48 6.12 -19.79 22.68
CA THR A 48 4.69 -20.02 22.99
C THR A 48 3.78 -18.91 22.45
N GLY A 49 4.35 -17.88 21.81
CA GLY A 49 3.65 -16.72 21.27
C GLY A 49 3.38 -15.62 22.30
N LEU A 50 2.84 -14.51 21.80
CA LEU A 50 2.47 -13.33 22.58
C LEU A 50 1.22 -13.59 23.42
N GLY A 51 1.16 -12.98 24.62
CA GLY A 51 -0.07 -12.88 25.40
C GLY A 51 -0.93 -11.70 24.94
N ASP A 52 -2.24 -11.73 25.24
CA ASP A 52 -3.21 -10.72 24.77
C ASP A 52 -2.81 -9.28 25.09
N LYS A 53 -2.26 -9.04 26.29
CA LYS A 53 -1.77 -7.70 26.68
C LYS A 53 -0.60 -7.25 25.84
N ALA A 54 0.33 -8.16 25.51
CA ALA A 54 1.47 -7.87 24.66
C ALA A 54 1.03 -7.60 23.20
N VAL A 55 0.06 -8.34 22.69
CA VAL A 55 -0.53 -8.08 21.36
C VAL A 55 -1.09 -6.66 21.27
N ILE A 56 -1.82 -6.20 22.30
CA ILE A 56 -2.37 -4.84 22.32
C ILE A 56 -1.26 -3.80 22.38
N SER A 57 -0.25 -3.98 23.24
CA SER A 57 0.87 -3.04 23.35
C SER A 57 1.70 -2.97 22.08
N HIS A 58 1.97 -4.11 21.42
CA HIS A 58 2.69 -4.16 20.15
C HIS A 58 1.87 -3.52 19.02
N ARG A 59 0.54 -3.72 18.99
CA ARG A 59 -0.33 -3.06 18.04
C ARG A 59 -0.33 -1.53 18.17
N ILE A 60 -0.25 -1.02 19.40
CA ILE A 60 -0.14 0.42 19.66
C ILE A 60 1.25 0.95 19.25
N ALA A 61 2.31 0.21 19.56
CA ALA A 61 3.69 0.63 19.32
C ALA A 61 4.09 0.57 17.84
N PHE A 62 3.70 -0.50 17.13
CA PHE A 62 4.13 -0.79 15.76
C PHE A 62 3.03 -0.60 14.71
N GLY A 63 1.77 -0.44 15.13
CA GLY A 63 0.64 -0.33 14.23
C GLY A 63 0.06 -1.68 13.79
N ARG A 64 -0.84 -1.64 12.80
CA ARG A 64 -1.40 -2.83 12.15
C ARG A 64 -0.56 -3.22 10.96
N ASN A 65 -0.51 -4.51 10.63
CA ASN A 65 0.11 -5.01 9.42
C ASN A 65 -0.78 -4.68 8.19
N LYS A 66 -0.59 -3.48 7.64
CA LYS A 66 -1.33 -3.01 6.47
C LYS A 66 -0.38 -2.80 5.32
N VAL A 67 -0.64 -3.51 4.23
CA VAL A 67 -0.08 -3.12 2.92
C VAL A 67 -0.67 -1.76 2.57
N THR A 68 0.19 -0.77 2.37
CA THR A 68 -0.24 0.58 2.03
C THR A 68 -0.72 0.59 0.58
N HIS A 69 -1.99 0.31 0.35
CA HIS A 69 -2.62 0.58 -0.94
C HIS A 69 -2.59 2.08 -1.23
N GLU A 70 -2.57 2.45 -2.50
CA GLU A 70 -2.57 3.85 -2.93
C GLU A 70 -3.61 4.69 -2.16
N LYS A 71 -3.19 5.87 -1.70
CA LYS A 71 -4.08 6.78 -0.98
C LYS A 71 -5.28 7.10 -1.86
N LYS A 72 -6.47 6.89 -1.33
CA LYS A 72 -7.73 7.27 -1.99
C LYS A 72 -7.63 8.73 -2.42
N LYS A 73 -7.86 8.98 -3.71
CA LYS A 73 -7.98 10.36 -4.21
C LYS A 73 -9.09 11.07 -3.45
N SER A 74 -8.83 12.28 -2.99
CA SER A 74 -9.84 13.12 -2.35
C SER A 74 -11.08 13.25 -3.23
N LEU A 75 -12.27 13.36 -2.62
CA LEU A 75 -13.53 13.60 -3.35
C LEU A 75 -13.42 14.81 -4.26
N VAL A 76 -12.76 15.88 -3.80
CA VAL A 76 -12.52 17.10 -4.59
C VAL A 76 -11.64 16.80 -5.81
N ALA A 77 -10.58 15.98 -5.64
CA ALA A 77 -9.71 15.59 -6.75
C ALA A 77 -10.43 14.69 -7.77
N ARG A 78 -11.34 13.81 -7.31
CA ARG A 78 -12.19 12.99 -8.18
C ARG A 78 -13.18 13.86 -8.94
N LEU A 79 -13.81 14.80 -8.26
CA LEU A 79 -14.75 15.74 -8.87
C LEU A 79 -14.04 16.59 -9.92
N ALA A 80 -12.91 17.21 -9.58
CA ALA A 80 -12.12 18.00 -10.52
C ALA A 80 -11.67 17.15 -11.73
N GLY A 81 -11.20 15.92 -11.51
CA GLY A 81 -10.82 14.99 -12.57
C GLY A 81 -11.98 14.60 -13.50
N ALA A 82 -13.22 14.56 -13.00
CA ALA A 82 -14.38 14.26 -13.81
C ALA A 82 -14.67 15.38 -14.85
N PHE A 83 -14.33 16.62 -14.53
CA PHE A 83 -14.50 17.77 -15.43
C PHE A 83 -13.27 18.03 -16.33
N ILE A 84 -12.10 17.46 -16.01
CA ILE A 84 -10.89 17.60 -16.81
C ILE A 84 -10.76 16.38 -17.75
N ASN A 85 -11.37 16.45 -18.92
CA ASN A 85 -11.25 15.44 -19.97
C ASN A 85 -11.26 16.10 -21.36
N PRO A 86 -10.76 15.43 -22.40
CA PRO A 86 -10.68 16.00 -23.76
C PRO A 86 -12.02 16.51 -24.28
N PHE A 87 -13.12 15.85 -23.96
CA PHE A 87 -14.46 16.24 -24.39
C PHE A 87 -14.91 17.57 -23.75
N THR A 88 -14.75 17.69 -22.42
CA THR A 88 -15.07 18.96 -21.73
C THR A 88 -14.13 20.09 -22.10
N ALA A 89 -12.87 19.79 -22.46
CA ALA A 89 -11.94 20.79 -22.98
C ALA A 89 -12.43 21.38 -24.31
N ILE A 90 -12.94 20.54 -25.21
CA ILE A 90 -13.53 20.99 -26.48
C ILE A 90 -14.79 21.83 -26.21
N LEU A 91 -15.70 21.39 -25.33
CA LEU A 91 -16.89 22.15 -24.95
C LEU A 91 -16.53 23.49 -24.31
N PHE A 92 -15.47 23.55 -23.49
CA PHE A 92 -14.98 24.77 -22.88
C PHE A 92 -14.45 25.75 -23.94
N CYS A 93 -13.68 25.24 -24.92
CA CYS A 93 -13.22 26.06 -26.06
C CYS A 93 -14.40 26.62 -26.85
N LEU A 94 -15.41 25.79 -27.08
CA LEU A 94 -16.65 26.20 -27.75
C LEU A 94 -17.40 27.28 -26.96
N ALA A 95 -17.48 27.13 -25.63
CA ALA A 95 -18.09 28.12 -24.75
C ALA A 95 -17.37 29.48 -24.82
N VAL A 96 -16.05 29.50 -24.86
CA VAL A 96 -15.25 30.73 -24.99
C VAL A 96 -15.54 31.42 -26.32
N VAL A 97 -15.58 30.66 -27.42
CA VAL A 97 -15.94 31.21 -28.74
C VAL A 97 -17.38 31.77 -28.72
N SER A 98 -18.33 31.02 -28.17
CA SER A 98 -19.73 31.44 -28.09
C SER A 98 -19.91 32.68 -27.21
N ILE A 99 -19.19 32.80 -26.08
CA ILE A 99 -19.19 34.02 -25.26
C ILE A 99 -18.69 35.21 -26.09
N PHE A 100 -17.66 35.02 -26.88
CA PHE A 100 -17.13 36.09 -27.71
C PHE A 100 -18.12 36.51 -28.80
N THR A 101 -18.71 35.57 -29.54
CA THR A 101 -19.63 35.84 -30.65
C THR A 101 -21.00 36.30 -30.19
N ASP A 102 -21.55 35.69 -29.15
CA ASP A 102 -22.96 35.87 -28.78
C ASP A 102 -23.16 36.99 -27.70
N ILE A 103 -22.06 37.39 -27.02
CA ILE A 103 -22.10 38.45 -25.99
C ILE A 103 -21.18 39.60 -26.33
N VAL A 104 -19.86 39.33 -26.54
CA VAL A 104 -18.88 40.43 -26.66
C VAL A 104 -19.07 41.22 -27.95
N VAL A 105 -19.25 40.57 -29.07
CA VAL A 105 -19.41 41.21 -30.38
C VAL A 105 -20.68 42.11 -30.42
N PRO A 106 -21.90 41.66 -30.04
CA PRO A 106 -23.10 42.51 -30.00
C PRO A 106 -22.92 43.72 -29.09
N ILE A 107 -22.29 43.57 -27.90
CA ILE A 107 -22.05 44.71 -26.99
C ILE A 107 -21.10 45.72 -27.65
N LEU A 108 -20.02 45.31 -28.30
CA LEU A 108 -19.06 46.18 -28.97
C LEU A 108 -19.67 46.90 -30.16
N LEU A 109 -20.60 46.27 -30.85
CA LEU A 109 -21.34 46.88 -32.00
C LEU A 109 -22.49 47.73 -31.59
N HIS A 110 -22.73 47.98 -30.27
CA HIS A 110 -23.86 48.75 -29.73
C HIS A 110 -25.23 48.20 -30.11
N ALA A 111 -25.32 46.88 -30.35
CA ALA A 111 -26.54 46.14 -30.65
C ALA A 111 -26.92 45.17 -29.51
N PRO A 112 -27.28 45.65 -28.33
CA PRO A 112 -27.55 44.77 -27.18
C PRO A 112 -28.78 43.86 -27.36
N GLU A 113 -29.62 44.14 -28.35
CA GLU A 113 -30.78 43.31 -28.73
C GLU A 113 -30.38 41.99 -29.35
N ASP A 114 -29.17 41.89 -29.90
CA ASP A 114 -28.62 40.69 -30.51
C ASP A 114 -27.90 39.75 -29.54
N VAL A 115 -27.86 40.07 -28.23
CA VAL A 115 -27.24 39.21 -27.22
C VAL A 115 -28.07 37.93 -27.05
N ALA A 116 -27.47 36.78 -27.42
CA ALA A 116 -28.14 35.48 -27.40
C ALA A 116 -27.43 34.50 -26.42
N PRO A 117 -27.72 34.51 -25.10
CA PRO A 117 -27.03 33.67 -24.13
C PRO A 117 -27.44 32.20 -24.16
N LEU A 118 -28.44 31.85 -24.99
CA LEU A 118 -29.01 30.50 -25.00
C LEU A 118 -27.98 29.41 -25.36
N THR A 119 -27.11 29.68 -26.31
CA THR A 119 -26.05 28.75 -26.74
C THR A 119 -25.10 28.43 -25.58
N ILE A 120 -24.71 29.47 -24.83
CA ILE A 120 -23.81 29.35 -23.69
C ILE A 120 -24.45 28.51 -22.58
N ILE A 121 -25.74 28.76 -22.29
CA ILE A 121 -26.51 28.00 -21.29
C ILE A 121 -26.57 26.50 -21.68
N ILE A 122 -26.79 26.20 -22.94
CA ILE A 122 -26.82 24.82 -23.45
C ILE A 122 -25.46 24.16 -23.26
N ILE A 123 -24.35 24.84 -23.61
CA ILE A 123 -23.01 24.30 -23.47
C ILE A 123 -22.68 24.01 -21.98
N PHE A 124 -22.95 24.97 -21.08
CA PHE A 124 -22.71 24.76 -19.65
C PHE A 124 -23.57 23.63 -19.06
N THR A 125 -24.82 23.50 -19.50
CA THR A 125 -25.68 22.38 -19.11
C THR A 125 -25.10 21.05 -19.56
N MET A 126 -24.61 20.97 -20.80
CA MET A 126 -23.94 19.76 -21.33
C MET A 126 -22.67 19.41 -20.54
N VAL A 127 -21.83 20.40 -20.21
CA VAL A 127 -20.63 20.20 -19.37
C VAL A 127 -21.02 19.67 -18.00
N PHE A 128 -22.05 20.25 -17.37
CA PHE A 128 -22.52 19.85 -16.06
C PHE A 128 -23.05 18.41 -16.06
N ILE A 129 -23.92 18.07 -17.01
CA ILE A 129 -24.47 16.70 -17.14
C ILE A 129 -23.35 15.70 -17.40
N SER A 130 -22.43 15.98 -18.33
CA SER A 130 -21.32 15.12 -18.67
C SER A 130 -20.36 14.89 -17.49
N GLY A 131 -20.00 15.97 -16.77
CA GLY A 131 -19.15 15.87 -15.60
C GLY A 131 -19.79 15.09 -14.46
N THR A 132 -21.10 15.33 -14.23
CA THR A 132 -21.85 14.59 -13.19
C THR A 132 -21.96 13.10 -13.52
N LEU A 133 -22.29 12.76 -14.77
CA LEU A 133 -22.38 11.38 -15.21
C LEU A 133 -21.03 10.64 -15.03
N ARG A 134 -19.94 11.27 -15.45
CA ARG A 134 -18.59 10.71 -15.31
C ARG A 134 -18.21 10.54 -13.82
N PHE A 135 -18.48 11.52 -12.98
CA PHE A 135 -18.25 11.42 -11.55
C PHE A 135 -18.98 10.24 -10.91
N VAL A 136 -20.26 10.05 -11.27
CA VAL A 136 -21.06 8.92 -10.77
C VAL A 136 -20.49 7.59 -11.27
N GLN A 137 -20.13 7.49 -12.56
CA GLN A 137 -19.54 6.28 -13.13
C GLN A 137 -18.20 5.92 -12.45
N GLU A 138 -17.29 6.88 -12.31
CA GLU A 138 -15.98 6.68 -11.68
C GLU A 138 -16.12 6.31 -10.20
N SER A 139 -17.07 6.95 -9.49
CA SER A 139 -17.34 6.64 -8.09
C SER A 139 -17.93 5.23 -7.92
N ARG A 140 -18.85 4.82 -8.78
CA ARG A 140 -19.44 3.47 -8.73
C ARG A 140 -18.40 2.39 -9.05
N SER A 141 -17.61 2.59 -10.09
CA SER A 141 -16.57 1.65 -10.51
C SER A 141 -15.50 1.49 -9.43
N GLY A 142 -15.00 2.60 -8.86
CA GLY A 142 -14.00 2.56 -7.79
C GLY A 142 -14.51 1.87 -6.52
N ASN A 143 -15.76 2.12 -6.11
CA ASN A 143 -16.35 1.49 -4.94
C ASN A 143 -16.63 -0.01 -5.15
N ALA A 144 -16.95 -0.44 -6.38
CA ALA A 144 -17.14 -1.86 -6.69
C ALA A 144 -15.81 -2.63 -6.62
N ALA A 145 -14.74 -2.09 -7.19
CA ALA A 145 -13.40 -2.66 -7.13
C ALA A 145 -12.91 -2.76 -5.66
N GLU A 146 -13.14 -1.73 -4.85
CA GLU A 146 -12.76 -1.73 -3.43
C GLU A 146 -13.53 -2.78 -2.63
N LYS A 147 -14.82 -2.95 -2.89
CA LYS A 147 -15.63 -4.00 -2.23
C LYS A 147 -15.12 -5.41 -2.58
N LEU A 148 -14.72 -5.65 -3.82
CA LEU A 148 -14.14 -6.93 -4.21
C LEU A 148 -12.81 -7.19 -3.51
N LEU A 149 -11.93 -6.19 -3.41
CA LEU A 149 -10.68 -6.30 -2.66
C LEU A 149 -10.91 -6.53 -1.16
N ALA A 150 -11.91 -5.89 -0.57
CA ALA A 150 -12.27 -6.07 0.84
C ALA A 150 -12.89 -7.45 1.14
N MET A 151 -13.40 -8.18 0.14
CA MET A 151 -13.90 -9.54 0.29
C MET A 151 -12.77 -10.58 0.38
N ILE A 152 -11.58 -10.25 -0.06
CA ILE A 152 -10.40 -11.11 0.03
C ILE A 152 -9.73 -10.82 1.38
N THR A 153 -10.23 -11.43 2.44
CA THR A 153 -9.53 -11.45 3.74
C THR A 153 -8.42 -12.47 3.65
N THR A 154 -7.20 -11.99 3.44
CA THR A 154 -6.03 -12.85 3.58
C THR A 154 -5.81 -13.12 5.07
N THR A 155 -5.75 -14.39 5.44
CA THR A 155 -5.51 -14.84 6.81
C THR A 155 -4.10 -15.44 6.93
N CYS A 156 -3.59 -15.51 8.15
CA CYS A 156 -2.37 -16.22 8.47
C CYS A 156 -2.52 -16.99 9.77
N THR A 157 -1.78 -18.08 9.89
CA THR A 157 -1.79 -18.93 11.09
C THR A 157 -0.70 -18.49 12.05
N VAL A 158 -1.09 -18.15 13.29
CA VAL A 158 -0.17 -17.73 14.34
C VAL A 158 -0.32 -18.59 15.61
N THR A 159 0.73 -18.61 16.43
CA THR A 159 0.63 -19.14 17.81
C THR A 159 0.68 -17.99 18.79
N ARG A 160 -0.37 -17.92 19.65
CA ARG A 160 -0.45 -16.99 20.78
C ARG A 160 -0.63 -17.73 22.08
N LYS A 161 -0.07 -17.18 23.16
CA LYS A 161 0.07 -17.86 24.45
C LYS A 161 -1.25 -18.41 25.01
N ASN A 162 -2.34 -17.64 24.87
CA ASN A 162 -3.62 -18.00 25.49
C ASN A 162 -4.50 -18.90 24.59
N ASN A 163 -4.36 -18.74 23.26
CA ASN A 163 -5.25 -19.39 22.28
C ASN A 163 -4.56 -20.51 21.48
N GLY A 164 -3.24 -20.71 21.68
CA GLY A 164 -2.49 -21.69 20.93
C GLY A 164 -2.36 -21.31 19.45
N LYS A 165 -2.40 -22.31 18.58
CA LYS A 165 -2.36 -22.12 17.12
C LYS A 165 -3.76 -21.71 16.63
N GLN A 166 -3.83 -20.55 15.97
CA GLN A 166 -5.08 -19.97 15.48
C GLN A 166 -4.87 -19.24 14.16
N GLU A 167 -5.93 -19.10 13.39
CA GLU A 167 -5.95 -18.31 12.15
C GLU A 167 -6.47 -16.91 12.46
N ILE A 168 -5.74 -15.88 11.99
CA ILE A 168 -6.11 -14.48 12.18
C ILE A 168 -6.05 -13.72 10.85
N PRO A 169 -6.83 -12.63 10.70
CA PRO A 169 -6.67 -11.72 9.58
C PRO A 169 -5.24 -11.16 9.53
N LEU A 170 -4.70 -10.99 8.33
CA LEU A 170 -3.36 -10.45 8.10
C LEU A 170 -3.15 -9.09 8.79
N GLU A 171 -4.18 -8.24 8.81
CA GLU A 171 -4.15 -6.93 9.47
C GLU A 171 -3.99 -7.00 11.00
N ASP A 172 -4.32 -8.14 11.61
CA ASP A 172 -4.25 -8.36 13.05
C ASP A 172 -2.92 -8.97 13.51
N LEU A 173 -2.04 -9.25 12.54
CA LEU A 173 -0.66 -9.67 12.81
C LEU A 173 0.11 -8.50 13.45
N VAL A 174 0.91 -8.81 14.47
CA VAL A 174 1.76 -7.82 15.15
C VAL A 174 3.20 -8.32 15.23
N VAL A 175 4.13 -7.39 15.35
CA VAL A 175 5.54 -7.71 15.56
C VAL A 175 5.70 -8.59 16.80
N GLY A 176 6.42 -9.70 16.67
CA GLY A 176 6.61 -10.68 17.74
C GLY A 176 5.63 -11.86 17.71
N ASP A 177 4.66 -11.89 16.81
CA ASP A 177 3.82 -13.09 16.61
C ASP A 177 4.65 -14.26 16.07
N ILE A 178 4.32 -15.47 16.47
CA ILE A 178 4.88 -16.70 15.91
C ILE A 178 3.98 -17.20 14.81
N ILE A 179 4.48 -17.15 13.59
CA ILE A 179 3.73 -17.48 12.38
C ILE A 179 4.01 -18.93 11.96
N HIS A 180 3.03 -19.57 11.38
CA HIS A 180 3.16 -20.86 10.69
C HIS A 180 2.86 -20.66 9.21
N LEU A 181 3.79 -21.07 8.37
CA LEU A 181 3.63 -21.02 6.93
C LEU A 181 3.49 -22.47 6.40
N SER A 182 2.72 -22.74 5.44
CA SER A 182 2.55 -24.00 4.70
C SER A 182 2.91 -23.80 3.24
N ALA A 183 3.19 -24.88 2.54
CA ALA A 183 3.46 -24.80 1.10
C ALA A 183 2.27 -24.10 0.39
N GLY A 184 2.58 -23.11 -0.43
CA GLY A 184 1.58 -22.27 -1.10
C GLY A 184 1.19 -21.00 -0.35
N ASP A 185 1.56 -20.86 0.93
CA ASP A 185 1.26 -19.66 1.70
C ASP A 185 2.15 -18.49 1.25
N MET A 186 1.58 -17.32 1.24
CA MET A 186 2.31 -16.06 1.10
C MET A 186 2.88 -15.65 2.46
N VAL A 187 4.13 -15.21 2.48
CA VAL A 187 4.78 -14.70 3.69
C VAL A 187 4.09 -13.40 4.12
N PRO A 188 3.45 -13.38 5.31
CA PRO A 188 2.55 -12.29 5.68
C PRO A 188 3.24 -11.03 6.21
N ALA A 189 4.51 -11.11 6.54
CA ALA A 189 5.37 -10.02 7.03
C ALA A 189 6.82 -10.43 6.87
N ASP A 190 7.77 -9.53 7.16
CA ASP A 190 9.18 -9.89 7.23
C ASP A 190 9.40 -10.80 8.44
N VAL A 191 9.97 -11.98 8.22
CA VAL A 191 10.03 -13.03 9.23
C VAL A 191 11.45 -13.60 9.41
N ARG A 192 11.82 -13.88 10.66
CA ARG A 192 12.99 -14.66 11.01
C ARG A 192 12.60 -16.13 11.11
N VAL A 193 13.18 -16.98 10.26
CA VAL A 193 12.95 -18.42 10.29
C VAL A 193 13.50 -19.01 11.59
N LEU A 194 12.64 -19.59 12.42
CA LEU A 194 12.97 -20.19 13.69
C LEU A 194 13.15 -21.70 13.58
N GLU A 195 12.36 -22.35 12.72
CA GLU A 195 12.36 -23.76 12.44
C GLU A 195 11.86 -23.98 11.02
N ALA A 196 12.56 -24.74 10.23
CA ALA A 196 12.18 -25.08 8.86
C ALA A 196 12.61 -26.51 8.52
N LYS A 197 11.85 -27.15 7.64
CA LYS A 197 12.19 -28.38 6.99
C LYS A 197 11.86 -28.24 5.53
N ASP A 198 12.88 -28.22 4.68
CA ASP A 198 12.75 -28.07 3.22
C ASP A 198 11.93 -26.84 2.82
N LEU A 199 12.17 -25.69 3.48
CA LEU A 199 11.46 -24.44 3.23
C LEU A 199 12.10 -23.70 2.06
N PHE A 200 11.45 -23.73 0.91
CA PHE A 200 11.83 -22.94 -0.26
C PHE A 200 10.89 -21.75 -0.43
N ILE A 201 11.44 -20.57 -0.69
CA ILE A 201 10.68 -19.34 -0.85
C ILE A 201 11.05 -18.70 -2.18
N SER A 202 10.04 -18.44 -3.02
CA SER A 202 10.19 -17.63 -4.22
C SER A 202 10.18 -16.16 -3.84
N GLN A 203 11.25 -15.44 -4.16
CA GLN A 203 11.41 -14.00 -3.95
C GLN A 203 11.31 -13.22 -5.27
N SER A 204 10.74 -13.80 -6.31
CA SER A 204 10.68 -13.23 -7.66
C SER A 204 10.05 -11.84 -7.70
N ALA A 205 9.09 -11.56 -6.83
CA ALA A 205 8.47 -10.23 -6.71
C ALA A 205 9.45 -9.15 -6.21
N LEU A 206 10.49 -9.53 -5.45
CA LEU A 206 11.45 -8.62 -4.84
C LEU A 206 12.75 -8.51 -5.64
N THR A 207 13.27 -9.65 -6.10
CA THR A 207 14.58 -9.75 -6.77
C THR A 207 14.48 -9.86 -8.28
N GLY A 208 13.31 -10.25 -8.81
CA GLY A 208 13.12 -10.60 -10.22
C GLY A 208 13.63 -12.00 -10.60
N GLU A 209 14.27 -12.72 -9.67
CA GLU A 209 14.76 -14.08 -9.89
C GLU A 209 13.66 -15.11 -9.64
N SER A 210 13.48 -16.05 -10.56
CA SER A 210 12.40 -17.03 -10.51
C SER A 210 12.71 -18.25 -9.64
N ASP A 211 13.99 -18.51 -9.37
CA ASP A 211 14.40 -19.70 -8.64
C ASP A 211 14.09 -19.57 -7.14
N PRO A 212 13.39 -20.54 -6.54
CA PRO A 212 13.13 -20.52 -5.11
C PRO A 212 14.42 -20.70 -4.30
N ILE A 213 14.56 -19.92 -3.25
CA ILE A 213 15.72 -19.94 -2.35
C ILE A 213 15.35 -20.72 -1.09
N GLU A 214 16.23 -21.67 -0.69
CA GLU A 214 16.06 -22.39 0.57
C GLU A 214 16.29 -21.46 1.77
N LYS A 215 15.36 -21.47 2.72
CA LYS A 215 15.45 -20.70 3.97
C LYS A 215 15.62 -21.65 5.16
N ILE A 216 16.69 -21.45 5.90
CA ILE A 216 17.11 -22.33 7.01
C ILE A 216 17.28 -21.55 8.32
N PRO A 217 17.04 -22.17 9.49
CA PRO A 217 17.07 -21.49 10.79
C PRO A 217 18.50 -21.35 11.37
N VAL A 218 19.44 -20.91 10.56
CA VAL A 218 20.85 -20.71 10.96
C VAL A 218 21.10 -19.33 11.52
N VAL A 219 22.20 -19.12 12.21
CA VAL A 219 22.71 -17.80 12.59
C VAL A 219 23.69 -17.36 11.51
N CYS A 220 23.50 -16.17 10.96
CA CYS A 220 24.40 -15.62 9.96
C CYS A 220 25.58 -14.93 10.66
N GLU A 221 26.77 -15.45 10.47
CA GLU A 221 28.00 -14.90 11.08
C GLU A 221 28.60 -13.76 10.25
N GLN A 222 28.19 -13.62 9.03
CA GLN A 222 28.64 -12.60 8.08
C GLN A 222 27.50 -11.70 7.62
N GLU A 223 27.83 -10.46 7.27
CA GLU A 223 26.89 -9.56 6.60
C GLU A 223 26.79 -9.92 5.12
N TYR A 224 25.59 -9.81 4.57
CA TYR A 224 25.30 -10.03 3.17
C TYR A 224 25.10 -8.66 2.48
N ASP A 225 25.45 -8.59 1.21
CA ASP A 225 25.33 -7.35 0.42
C ASP A 225 23.87 -6.90 0.26
N SER A 226 22.96 -7.86 0.16
CA SER A 226 21.53 -7.60 0.14
C SER A 226 20.82 -8.26 1.32
N ILE A 227 19.82 -7.59 1.85
CA ILE A 227 18.95 -8.15 2.90
C ILE A 227 18.17 -9.39 2.42
N THR A 228 17.94 -9.52 1.11
CA THR A 228 17.26 -10.68 0.51
C THR A 228 18.09 -11.95 0.54
N ASP A 229 19.42 -11.83 0.67
CA ASP A 229 20.36 -12.95 0.61
C ASP A 229 20.48 -13.70 1.95
N TYR A 230 19.97 -13.11 3.04
CA TYR A 230 19.99 -13.81 4.32
C TYR A 230 19.21 -15.12 4.27
N PRO A 231 19.86 -16.28 4.55
CA PRO A 231 19.22 -17.59 4.45
C PRO A 231 18.16 -17.82 5.53
N ASN A 232 18.11 -17.00 6.54
CA ASN A 232 17.23 -17.14 7.70
C ASN A 232 16.16 -16.05 7.83
N ILE A 233 16.05 -15.15 6.84
CA ILE A 233 15.01 -14.12 6.75
C ILE A 233 14.17 -14.39 5.50
N ALA A 234 12.86 -14.32 5.65
CA ALA A 234 11.91 -14.29 4.54
C ALA A 234 11.10 -13.00 4.58
N PHE A 235 10.84 -12.44 3.40
CA PHE A 235 10.23 -11.13 3.25
C PHE A 235 8.76 -11.24 2.90
N MET A 236 8.00 -10.21 3.26
CA MET A 236 6.60 -10.06 2.90
C MET A 236 6.39 -10.22 1.38
N GLU A 237 5.25 -10.79 0.98
CA GLU A 237 4.86 -11.07 -0.42
C GLU A 237 5.66 -12.17 -1.13
N ALA A 238 6.68 -12.74 -0.52
CA ALA A 238 7.34 -13.94 -1.04
C ALA A 238 6.42 -15.15 -0.85
N MET A 239 6.52 -16.15 -1.78
CA MET A 239 5.68 -17.36 -1.73
C MET A 239 6.49 -18.56 -1.28
N SER A 240 5.94 -19.33 -0.35
CA SER A 240 6.46 -20.63 0.04
C SER A 240 6.13 -21.67 -1.03
N SER A 241 7.14 -22.30 -1.64
CA SER A 241 6.95 -23.24 -2.74
C SER A 241 7.04 -24.72 -2.34
N ALA A 242 7.70 -25.04 -1.25
CA ALA A 242 7.80 -26.41 -0.71
C ALA A 242 8.17 -26.40 0.78
N GLY A 243 7.85 -27.49 1.46
CA GLY A 243 8.27 -27.73 2.84
C GLY A 243 7.20 -27.63 3.91
N VAL A 244 7.37 -28.45 4.93
CA VAL A 244 6.58 -28.36 6.17
C VAL A 244 7.34 -27.45 7.12
N GLN A 245 6.63 -26.41 7.55
CA GLN A 245 7.17 -25.39 8.28
C GLN A 245 6.86 -25.29 9.69
N ARG A 246 7.67 -24.80 10.53
CA ARG A 246 7.34 -24.31 11.87
C ARG A 246 8.11 -23.05 12.20
N ARG A 247 7.30 -21.99 12.48
CA ARG A 247 7.67 -20.80 13.23
C ARG A 247 8.63 -19.85 12.57
N SER A 248 8.05 -18.84 12.08
CA SER A 248 8.71 -17.60 11.72
C SER A 248 8.08 -16.44 12.49
N TRP A 249 8.80 -15.39 12.51
CA TRP A 249 8.42 -14.21 13.28
C TRP A 249 7.98 -13.07 12.38
#